data_fdc8b1281898eb0d702382998fc7cf5c
#
_entry.id   fdc8b1281898eb0d702382998fc7cf5c
#
_cell.length_a   1.000
_cell.length_b   1.000
_cell.length_c   1.000
_cell.angle_alpha   90.00
_cell.angle_beta   90.00
_cell.angle_gamma   90.00
#
_symmetry.space_group_name_H-M   'P 1'
#
loop_
_entity.id
_entity.type
_entity.pdbx_description
1 polymer ?
#
loop_
_entity_poly.entity_id
_entity_poly.type
_entity_poly.pdbx_seq_one_letter_code
_entity_poly.pdbx_strand_id
1 'polypeptide(L)'
;MRIRPRSLLVGAAALTMGATLTSIGGATGAGAAVNPAKATSAAAFGGMSGLVKAAKQEGKLNVITLPADWANYGNIIKAFEKKYGIKITSENPDGTSQDEINAVTSEKGQSRAPDVLDMGTSFAITAAADGLLAPYKVQSWSEIPSTAKASNGDWFDDYGGYVAIGYNSKVVKTPPTSFKDLLKPIYKNQIALNGNPTQAGAAFAAVYAAALANGGSYSNIAPGIKYFQKLSQEGNFVPVTGSESTVESGQTPILIWWDYLQESEVAQKFPGWKVVIPTDGHYAAYYSQAISATAPDPAAARLWEEYLYSVTGQNLWLQGAARPIELASLIKNGTVDKKADAALPLAPKGAITFPTTAQTTAAENAVSQGWPSVAG
;
A
#
# COMPACT_ATOMS: atom_id res chain seq x y z
N MET A 1 -51.55 7.09 65.61
CA MET A 1 -51.86 7.57 66.99
C MET A 1 -50.65 8.28 67.58
N ARG A 2 -50.80 9.59 67.88
CA ARG A 2 -49.95 10.46 68.76
C ARG A 2 -48.50 10.75 68.25
N ILE A 3 -48.22 11.98 67.78
CA ILE A 3 -48.12 13.32 68.34
C ILE A 3 -46.67 13.60 68.80
N ARG A 4 -46.21 14.73 68.24
CA ARG A 4 -45.02 15.58 68.44
C ARG A 4 -44.73 15.94 69.93
N PRO A 5 -43.65 16.64 70.29
CA PRO A 5 -43.27 17.98 69.77
C PRO A 5 -41.74 18.32 69.70
N ARG A 6 -41.57 19.49 69.13
CA ARG A 6 -40.46 20.44 69.02
C ARG A 6 -39.69 20.79 70.33
N SER A 7 -38.41 21.14 70.11
CA SER A 7 -37.88 22.34 70.85
C SER A 7 -36.72 22.97 70.07
N LEU A 8 -36.83 24.28 69.87
CA LEU A 8 -35.79 25.22 69.47
C LEU A 8 -34.81 25.45 70.62
N LEU A 9 -33.53 25.73 70.30
CA LEU A 9 -32.74 26.70 71.09
C LEU A 9 -31.67 27.35 70.16
N VAL A 10 -31.63 28.65 70.31
CA VAL A 10 -30.82 29.71 69.70
C VAL A 10 -29.48 29.82 70.43
N GLY A 11 -28.41 30.17 69.76
CA GLY A 11 -27.29 30.80 70.48
C GLY A 11 -25.95 30.89 69.74
N ALA A 12 -25.66 32.09 69.37
CA ALA A 12 -24.38 32.79 69.39
C ALA A 12 -23.35 32.62 68.28
N ALA A 13 -23.17 33.73 67.60
CA ALA A 13 -22.09 34.01 66.65
C ALA A 13 -20.72 34.18 67.35
N ALA A 14 -19.65 33.62 66.67
CA ALA A 14 -18.30 34.12 66.90
C ALA A 14 -17.65 34.33 65.55
N LEU A 15 -17.33 35.55 65.18
CA LEU A 15 -16.48 35.91 64.07
C LEU A 15 -15.03 35.49 64.34
N THR A 16 -14.45 34.66 63.48
CA THR A 16 -13.02 34.58 63.37
C THR A 16 -12.66 34.85 61.91
N MET A 17 -11.93 35.95 61.68
CA MET A 17 -11.24 36.21 60.38
C MET A 17 -10.16 35.15 60.15
N GLY A 18 -10.39 34.27 59.22
CA GLY A 18 -9.37 33.34 58.66
C GLY A 18 -9.00 33.81 57.30
N ALA A 19 -7.73 34.16 57.09
CA ALA A 19 -7.15 34.50 55.81
C ALA A 19 -7.22 33.29 54.88
N THR A 20 -8.03 33.36 53.82
CA THR A 20 -8.04 32.39 52.76
C THR A 20 -6.86 32.64 51.85
N LEU A 21 -5.81 31.84 51.98
CA LEU A 21 -4.84 31.61 50.91
C LEU A 21 -5.56 30.89 49.77
N THR A 22 -5.92 31.63 48.74
CA THR A 22 -6.30 31.07 47.45
C THR A 22 -5.07 30.46 46.77
N SER A 23 -4.86 29.18 46.96
CA SER A 23 -4.01 28.39 46.08
C SER A 23 -4.63 28.40 44.68
N ILE A 24 -4.06 29.17 43.76
CA ILE A 24 -4.30 29.04 42.32
C ILE A 24 -3.68 27.71 41.92
N GLY A 25 -4.39 26.62 42.15
CA GLY A 25 -4.12 25.35 41.53
C GLY A 25 -4.38 25.52 40.03
N GLY A 26 -3.32 25.65 39.25
CA GLY A 26 -3.43 25.57 37.82
C GLY A 26 -4.08 24.23 37.46
N ALA A 27 -5.35 24.28 37.08
CA ALA A 27 -5.96 23.15 36.39
C ALA A 27 -5.20 22.98 35.06
N THR A 28 -4.20 22.10 35.06
CA THR A 28 -3.73 21.53 33.82
C THR A 28 -4.93 20.83 33.22
N GLY A 29 -5.55 21.48 32.24
CA GLY A 29 -6.68 20.92 31.51
C GLY A 29 -6.28 19.53 31.06
N ALA A 30 -6.92 18.52 31.62
CA ALA A 30 -6.89 17.18 31.06
C ALA A 30 -7.48 17.32 29.65
N GLY A 31 -6.62 17.43 28.65
CA GLY A 31 -7.04 17.42 27.23
C GLY A 31 -7.93 16.19 27.06
N ALA A 32 -9.06 16.39 26.39
CA ALA A 32 -9.96 15.28 26.08
C ALA A 32 -9.13 14.12 25.49
N ALA A 33 -9.33 12.92 26.01
CA ALA A 33 -8.62 11.74 25.52
C ALA A 33 -8.83 11.64 24.01
N VAL A 34 -7.73 11.55 23.27
CA VAL A 34 -7.80 11.39 21.81
C VAL A 34 -8.56 10.11 21.47
N ASN A 35 -9.45 10.18 20.48
CA ASN A 35 -10.02 8.99 19.86
C ASN A 35 -9.09 8.55 18.71
N PRO A 36 -8.30 7.48 18.86
CA PRO A 36 -7.33 7.08 17.84
C PRO A 36 -7.96 6.80 16.49
N ALA A 37 -9.17 6.21 16.45
CA ALA A 37 -9.87 5.87 15.21
C ALA A 37 -10.27 7.13 14.39
N LYS A 38 -10.33 8.30 15.04
CA LYS A 38 -10.72 9.57 14.39
C LYS A 38 -9.55 10.54 14.18
N ALA A 39 -8.36 10.16 14.61
CA ALA A 39 -7.17 10.99 14.44
C ALA A 39 -6.73 11.03 12.98
N THR A 40 -6.53 12.23 12.43
CA THR A 40 -6.15 12.44 11.03
C THR A 40 -4.68 12.82 10.84
N SER A 41 -3.93 12.90 11.93
CA SER A 41 -2.48 13.15 11.95
C SER A 41 -1.89 12.88 13.33
N ALA A 42 -0.57 12.78 13.43
CA ALA A 42 0.14 12.66 14.71
C ALA A 42 -0.13 13.82 15.67
N ALA A 43 -0.46 15.01 15.15
CA ALA A 43 -0.79 16.18 15.99
C ALA A 43 -2.01 15.94 16.89
N ALA A 44 -2.98 15.12 16.46
CA ALA A 44 -4.14 14.76 17.27
C ALA A 44 -3.75 14.03 18.58
N PHE A 45 -2.62 13.34 18.59
CA PHE A 45 -2.07 12.66 19.78
C PHE A 45 -1.15 13.56 20.62
N GLY A 46 -1.00 14.83 20.27
CA GLY A 46 0.02 15.73 20.86
C GLY A 46 1.42 15.50 20.26
N GLY A 47 1.49 14.98 19.03
CA GLY A 47 2.71 14.68 18.28
C GLY A 47 3.11 13.21 18.33
N MET A 48 4.26 12.90 17.73
CA MET A 48 4.76 11.51 17.60
C MET A 48 4.91 10.78 18.93
N SER A 49 5.34 11.45 19.99
CA SER A 49 5.48 10.81 21.31
C SER A 49 4.16 10.30 21.87
N GLY A 50 3.09 11.07 21.70
CA GLY A 50 1.74 10.68 22.08
C GLY A 50 1.20 9.53 21.23
N LEU A 51 1.43 9.57 19.91
CA LEU A 51 1.06 8.49 18.99
C LEU A 51 1.78 7.18 19.36
N VAL A 52 3.10 7.23 19.56
CA VAL A 52 3.89 6.05 19.99
C VAL A 52 3.37 5.48 21.31
N LYS A 53 3.02 6.35 22.29
CA LYS A 53 2.46 5.91 23.58
C LYS A 53 1.12 5.19 23.36
N ALA A 54 0.20 5.76 22.57
CA ALA A 54 -1.11 5.17 22.29
C ALA A 54 -0.96 3.82 21.54
N ALA A 55 -0.15 3.76 20.50
CA ALA A 55 0.11 2.53 19.74
C ALA A 55 0.73 1.42 20.60
N LYS A 56 1.65 1.75 21.51
CA LYS A 56 2.20 0.78 22.47
C LYS A 56 1.17 0.26 23.49
N GLN A 57 0.13 1.01 23.76
CA GLN A 57 -0.97 0.54 24.63
C GLN A 57 -1.85 -0.48 23.89
N GLU A 58 -2.02 -0.36 22.58
CA GLU A 58 -2.67 -1.36 21.73
C GLU A 58 -1.77 -2.61 21.59
N GLY A 59 -0.46 -2.41 21.40
CA GLY A 59 0.58 -3.43 21.50
C GLY A 59 0.68 -4.40 20.33
N LYS A 60 -0.23 -4.32 19.36
CA LYS A 60 -0.27 -5.17 18.16
C LYS A 60 -0.71 -4.39 16.93
N LEU A 61 -0.51 -4.99 15.76
CA LEU A 61 -0.96 -4.50 14.47
C LEU A 61 -1.27 -5.70 13.57
N ASN A 62 -2.42 -5.70 12.93
CA ASN A 62 -2.78 -6.71 11.94
C ASN A 62 -2.58 -6.13 10.55
N VAL A 63 -1.67 -6.70 9.78
CA VAL A 63 -1.48 -6.41 8.36
C VAL A 63 -2.01 -7.56 7.52
N ILE A 64 -2.29 -7.33 6.25
CA ILE A 64 -2.80 -8.34 5.32
C ILE A 64 -2.05 -8.22 4.00
N THR A 65 -1.90 -9.33 3.28
CA THR A 65 -1.26 -9.43 1.95
C THR A 65 0.18 -8.87 1.89
N LEU A 66 0.92 -8.96 2.99
CA LEU A 66 2.32 -8.55 3.07
C LEU A 66 3.24 -9.77 3.24
N PRO A 67 3.60 -10.47 2.15
CA PRO A 67 4.59 -11.54 2.22
C PRO A 67 5.97 -10.98 2.56
N ALA A 68 6.78 -11.77 3.27
CA ALA A 68 8.06 -11.30 3.82
C ALA A 68 9.09 -10.93 2.74
N ASP A 69 9.02 -11.52 1.58
CA ASP A 69 9.90 -11.29 0.43
C ASP A 69 9.40 -10.17 -0.50
N TRP A 70 8.14 -9.82 -0.45
CA TRP A 70 7.59 -8.72 -1.24
C TRP A 70 8.15 -7.38 -0.79
N ALA A 71 8.80 -6.64 -1.72
CA ALA A 71 9.30 -5.27 -1.50
C ALA A 71 10.02 -5.06 -0.16
N ASN A 72 10.70 -6.09 0.36
CA ASN A 72 11.43 -6.06 1.64
C ASN A 72 10.56 -5.99 2.90
N TYR A 73 9.27 -6.33 2.85
CA TYR A 73 8.38 -6.24 4.01
C TYR A 73 8.87 -7.05 5.22
N GLY A 74 9.52 -8.18 5.02
CA GLY A 74 10.09 -8.96 6.11
C GLY A 74 11.09 -8.17 6.97
N ASN A 75 11.91 -7.30 6.37
CA ASN A 75 12.82 -6.44 7.12
C ASN A 75 12.12 -5.19 7.66
N ILE A 76 11.15 -4.64 6.94
CA ILE A 76 10.34 -3.50 7.38
C ILE A 76 9.58 -3.87 8.66
N ILE A 77 8.88 -5.00 8.67
CA ILE A 77 8.14 -5.53 9.82
C ILE A 77 9.07 -5.74 11.02
N LYS A 78 10.19 -6.47 10.82
CA LYS A 78 11.18 -6.71 11.88
C LYS A 78 11.75 -5.42 12.46
N ALA A 79 12.01 -4.42 11.61
CA ALA A 79 12.56 -3.15 12.06
C ALA A 79 11.52 -2.32 12.83
N PHE A 80 10.25 -2.33 12.42
CA PHE A 80 9.15 -1.73 13.15
C PHE A 80 8.95 -2.39 14.53
N GLU A 81 8.83 -3.72 14.58
CA GLU A 81 8.70 -4.48 15.82
C GLU A 81 9.85 -4.20 16.78
N LYS A 82 11.09 -4.21 16.28
CA LYS A 82 12.28 -3.89 17.07
C LYS A 82 12.26 -2.48 17.62
N LYS A 83 11.82 -1.50 16.83
CA LYS A 83 11.81 -0.08 17.21
C LYS A 83 10.73 0.23 18.25
N TYR A 84 9.55 -0.32 18.09
CA TYR A 84 8.39 0.08 18.88
C TYR A 84 7.91 -0.97 19.88
N GLY A 85 8.31 -2.23 19.73
CA GLY A 85 7.86 -3.33 20.59
C GLY A 85 6.38 -3.71 20.35
N ILE A 86 5.83 -3.36 19.18
CA ILE A 86 4.48 -3.69 18.76
C ILE A 86 4.54 -4.93 17.90
N LYS A 87 3.73 -5.94 18.21
CA LYS A 87 3.70 -7.22 17.49
C LYS A 87 2.88 -7.08 16.20
N ILE A 88 3.45 -7.50 15.06
CA ILE A 88 2.73 -7.53 13.79
C ILE A 88 2.28 -8.95 13.47
N THR A 89 1.00 -9.10 13.12
CA THR A 89 0.42 -10.30 12.53
C THR A 89 0.14 -10.04 11.06
N SER A 90 0.71 -10.86 10.16
CA SER A 90 0.44 -10.79 8.71
C SER A 90 -0.52 -11.92 8.33
N GLU A 91 -1.73 -11.55 7.93
CA GLU A 91 -2.76 -12.48 7.48
C GLU A 91 -2.75 -12.59 5.95
N ASN A 92 -3.10 -13.77 5.42
CA ASN A 92 -3.23 -14.03 3.98
C ASN A 92 -2.10 -13.38 3.14
N PRO A 93 -0.81 -13.68 3.38
CA PRO A 93 0.30 -12.96 2.78
C PRO A 93 0.30 -13.02 1.23
N ASP A 94 -0.22 -14.10 0.64
CA ASP A 94 -0.30 -14.29 -0.81
C ASP A 94 -1.64 -13.80 -1.40
N GLY A 95 -2.40 -13.01 -0.66
CA GLY A 95 -3.69 -12.47 -1.09
C GLY A 95 -3.57 -11.40 -2.19
N THR A 96 -4.71 -10.98 -2.69
CA THR A 96 -4.84 -9.91 -3.69
C THR A 96 -5.39 -8.64 -3.06
N SER A 97 -5.29 -7.50 -3.76
CA SER A 97 -5.92 -6.24 -3.32
C SER A 97 -7.43 -6.38 -3.10
N GLN A 98 -8.10 -7.27 -3.85
CA GLN A 98 -9.51 -7.56 -3.63
C GLN A 98 -9.75 -8.35 -2.34
N ASP A 99 -8.83 -9.25 -1.97
CA ASP A 99 -8.93 -10.00 -0.70
C ASP A 99 -8.80 -9.07 0.50
N GLU A 100 -8.00 -8.02 0.41
CA GLU A 100 -7.90 -6.98 1.45
C GLU A 100 -9.24 -6.26 1.66
N ILE A 101 -9.90 -5.82 0.59
CA ILE A 101 -11.22 -5.20 0.63
C ILE A 101 -12.25 -6.16 1.24
N ASN A 102 -12.21 -7.43 0.83
CA ASN A 102 -13.08 -8.46 1.34
C ASN A 102 -12.88 -8.69 2.84
N ALA A 103 -11.63 -8.70 3.31
CA ALA A 103 -11.30 -8.89 4.73
C ALA A 103 -11.80 -7.73 5.60
N VAL A 104 -11.60 -6.46 5.17
CA VAL A 104 -12.13 -5.29 5.89
C VAL A 104 -13.65 -5.39 6.09
N THR A 105 -14.35 -5.93 5.10
CA THR A 105 -15.82 -6.03 5.12
C THR A 105 -16.27 -7.22 5.97
N SER A 106 -15.71 -8.42 5.71
CA SER A 106 -16.15 -9.67 6.32
C SER A 106 -15.69 -9.85 7.76
N GLU A 107 -14.58 -9.21 8.14
CA GLU A 107 -13.99 -9.33 9.48
C GLU A 107 -14.26 -8.12 10.37
N LYS A 108 -15.09 -7.20 9.92
CA LYS A 108 -15.49 -6.01 10.68
C LYS A 108 -15.90 -6.34 12.10
N GLY A 109 -15.26 -5.67 13.07
CA GLY A 109 -15.50 -5.86 14.50
C GLY A 109 -14.78 -7.05 15.12
N GLN A 110 -14.01 -7.81 14.35
CA GLN A 110 -13.16 -8.88 14.87
C GLN A 110 -11.77 -8.32 15.23
N SER A 111 -11.14 -8.90 16.25
CA SER A 111 -9.80 -8.47 16.71
C SER A 111 -8.67 -8.82 15.75
N ARG A 112 -8.93 -9.65 14.74
CA ARG A 112 -8.00 -10.04 13.68
C ARG A 112 -8.20 -9.26 12.38
N ALA A 113 -9.26 -8.44 12.30
CA ALA A 113 -9.50 -7.63 11.11
C ALA A 113 -8.26 -6.80 10.76
N PRO A 114 -7.99 -6.54 9.48
CA PRO A 114 -6.82 -5.76 9.10
C PRO A 114 -6.92 -4.32 9.61
N ASP A 115 -5.82 -3.82 10.17
CA ASP A 115 -5.66 -2.44 10.59
C ASP A 115 -5.24 -1.55 9.41
N VAL A 116 -4.36 -2.08 8.55
CA VAL A 116 -3.78 -1.39 7.40
C VAL A 116 -3.81 -2.26 6.18
N LEU A 117 -3.81 -1.63 5.02
CA LEU A 117 -3.93 -2.23 3.69
C LEU A 117 -2.82 -1.70 2.79
N ASP A 118 -2.32 -2.54 1.88
CA ASP A 118 -1.31 -2.20 0.87
C ASP A 118 -1.78 -2.64 -0.51
N MET A 119 -2.62 -1.82 -1.10
CA MET A 119 -3.37 -2.17 -2.31
C MET A 119 -2.80 -1.51 -3.55
N GLY A 120 -3.00 -2.12 -4.71
CA GLY A 120 -2.91 -1.38 -5.97
C GLY A 120 -3.82 -0.15 -5.92
N THR A 121 -3.33 1.02 -6.37
CA THR A 121 -4.01 2.32 -6.21
C THR A 121 -5.46 2.31 -6.73
N SER A 122 -5.77 1.55 -7.77
CA SER A 122 -7.13 1.41 -8.27
C SER A 122 -8.09 0.83 -7.22
N PHE A 123 -7.64 -0.18 -6.47
CA PHE A 123 -8.42 -0.80 -5.39
C PHE A 123 -8.55 0.13 -4.18
N ALA A 124 -7.50 0.90 -3.86
CA ALA A 124 -7.58 1.91 -2.80
C ALA A 124 -8.62 3.00 -3.11
N ILE A 125 -8.73 3.41 -4.38
CA ILE A 125 -9.76 4.36 -4.85
C ILE A 125 -11.15 3.78 -4.64
N THR A 126 -11.38 2.51 -5.00
CA THR A 126 -12.66 1.82 -4.81
C THR A 126 -12.99 1.67 -3.34
N ALA A 127 -12.04 1.21 -2.51
CA ALA A 127 -12.23 1.07 -1.07
C ALA A 127 -12.55 2.42 -0.38
N ALA A 128 -11.95 3.53 -0.84
CA ALA A 128 -12.26 4.87 -0.36
C ALA A 128 -13.69 5.30 -0.74
N ALA A 129 -14.12 5.03 -1.99
CA ALA A 129 -15.47 5.32 -2.44
C ALA A 129 -16.54 4.54 -1.66
N ASP A 130 -16.22 3.33 -1.24
CA ASP A 130 -17.07 2.48 -0.40
C ASP A 130 -17.03 2.82 1.10
N GLY A 131 -16.23 3.84 1.50
CA GLY A 131 -16.13 4.29 2.89
C GLY A 131 -15.42 3.29 3.82
N LEU A 132 -14.55 2.45 3.27
CA LEU A 132 -13.83 1.41 4.01
C LEU A 132 -12.53 1.92 4.65
N LEU A 133 -12.10 3.14 4.32
CA LEU A 133 -10.81 3.70 4.73
C LEU A 133 -10.97 4.85 5.74
N ALA A 134 -9.96 5.01 6.59
CA ALA A 134 -9.88 6.09 7.58
C ALA A 134 -8.84 7.14 7.16
N PRO A 135 -9.19 8.42 7.09
CA PRO A 135 -8.27 9.46 6.65
C PRO A 135 -7.12 9.66 7.64
N TYR A 136 -5.89 9.70 7.10
CA TYR A 136 -4.70 10.05 7.86
C TYR A 136 -3.67 10.77 6.96
N LYS A 137 -2.95 11.73 7.50
CA LYS A 137 -1.86 12.43 6.82
C LYS A 137 -0.59 12.30 7.64
N VAL A 138 0.38 11.60 7.10
CA VAL A 138 1.70 11.43 7.71
C VAL A 138 2.47 12.74 7.78
N GLN A 139 3.52 12.82 8.60
CA GLN A 139 4.32 14.05 8.77
C GLN A 139 4.97 14.51 7.46
N SER A 140 5.39 13.58 6.60
CA SER A 140 5.97 13.85 5.28
C SER A 140 4.92 14.07 4.17
N TRP A 141 3.65 14.29 4.51
CA TRP A 141 2.54 14.42 3.56
C TRP A 141 2.83 15.34 2.35
N SER A 142 3.56 16.43 2.57
CA SER A 142 3.95 17.38 1.50
C SER A 142 4.93 16.80 0.50
N GLU A 143 5.68 15.77 0.84
CA GLU A 143 6.67 15.13 -0.02
C GLU A 143 6.02 14.14 -1.02
N ILE A 144 4.82 13.66 -0.71
CA ILE A 144 4.05 12.77 -1.59
C ILE A 144 3.42 13.62 -2.70
N PRO A 145 3.60 13.28 -3.99
CA PRO A 145 2.96 14.00 -5.10
C PRO A 145 1.43 14.06 -4.97
N SER A 146 0.81 15.16 -5.39
CA SER A 146 -0.65 15.33 -5.30
C SER A 146 -1.44 14.33 -6.15
N THR A 147 -0.82 13.77 -7.19
CA THR A 147 -1.39 12.73 -8.05
C THR A 147 -1.27 11.32 -7.47
N ALA A 148 -0.51 11.16 -6.39
CA ALA A 148 -0.22 9.89 -5.73
C ALA A 148 -0.85 9.82 -4.33
N LYS A 149 -1.97 10.51 -4.11
CA LYS A 149 -2.69 10.50 -2.83
C LYS A 149 -4.10 11.05 -2.94
N ALA A 150 -5.01 10.55 -2.13
CA ALA A 150 -6.31 11.17 -1.90
C ALA A 150 -6.14 12.45 -1.06
N SER A 151 -6.72 13.57 -1.48
CA SER A 151 -6.54 14.87 -0.81
C SER A 151 -6.99 14.88 0.65
N ASN A 152 -7.96 14.04 1.00
CA ASN A 152 -8.45 13.86 2.37
C ASN A 152 -7.59 12.91 3.22
N GLY A 153 -6.72 12.10 2.61
CA GLY A 153 -5.82 11.17 3.28
C GLY A 153 -6.37 9.76 3.44
N ASP A 154 -7.39 9.36 2.67
CA ASP A 154 -7.93 8.00 2.73
C ASP A 154 -6.93 6.96 2.24
N TRP A 155 -6.11 7.31 1.25
CA TRP A 155 -5.03 6.49 0.71
C TRP A 155 -3.89 7.38 0.18
N PHE A 156 -2.69 6.85 0.12
CA PHE A 156 -1.52 7.51 -0.46
C PHE A 156 -0.47 6.48 -0.86
N ASP A 157 0.13 6.71 -2.03
CA ASP A 157 1.13 5.80 -2.60
C ASP A 157 2.40 5.77 -1.76
N ASP A 158 3.08 4.63 -1.74
CA ASP A 158 4.23 4.38 -0.88
C ASP A 158 5.48 3.93 -1.64
N TYR A 159 5.42 2.86 -2.40
CA TYR A 159 6.49 2.33 -3.23
C TYR A 159 5.95 1.74 -4.53
N GLY A 160 6.83 1.60 -5.51
CA GLY A 160 6.45 1.00 -6.77
C GLY A 160 7.61 0.81 -7.72
N GLY A 161 7.27 0.60 -8.99
CA GLY A 161 8.22 0.40 -10.05
C GLY A 161 7.56 0.39 -11.42
N TYR A 162 8.27 -0.18 -12.39
CA TYR A 162 7.79 -0.31 -13.76
C TYR A 162 7.24 -1.70 -14.03
N VAL A 163 6.22 -1.77 -14.88
CA VAL A 163 5.84 -3.03 -15.49
C VAL A 163 6.99 -3.49 -16.38
N ALA A 164 7.45 -4.71 -16.15
CA ALA A 164 8.58 -5.31 -16.82
C ALA A 164 8.24 -6.69 -17.39
N ILE A 165 8.99 -7.10 -18.40
CA ILE A 165 8.97 -8.45 -18.97
C ILE A 165 10.14 -9.22 -18.36
N GLY A 166 9.84 -10.19 -17.49
CA GLY A 166 10.83 -11.15 -17.05
C GLY A 166 10.82 -12.39 -17.92
N TYR A 167 11.97 -12.99 -18.15
CA TYR A 167 12.07 -14.21 -18.94
C TYR A 167 13.22 -15.13 -18.48
N ASN A 168 13.01 -16.43 -18.60
CA ASN A 168 14.02 -17.44 -18.37
C ASN A 168 14.94 -17.58 -19.61
N SER A 169 16.14 -17.04 -19.56
CA SER A 169 17.12 -17.07 -20.66
C SER A 169 17.62 -18.47 -21.01
N LYS A 170 17.38 -19.47 -20.17
CA LYS A 170 17.68 -20.87 -20.46
C LYS A 170 16.66 -21.51 -21.41
N VAL A 171 15.44 -20.98 -21.44
CA VAL A 171 14.32 -21.45 -22.29
C VAL A 171 14.10 -20.49 -23.44
N VAL A 172 13.94 -19.19 -23.14
CA VAL A 172 13.64 -18.13 -24.09
C VAL A 172 14.94 -17.65 -24.75
N LYS A 173 15.22 -18.15 -25.94
CA LYS A 173 16.48 -17.87 -26.67
C LYS A 173 16.49 -16.56 -27.43
N THR A 174 15.32 -16.03 -27.75
CA THR A 174 15.15 -14.68 -28.32
C THR A 174 14.52 -13.80 -27.24
N PRO A 175 15.29 -12.90 -26.60
CA PRO A 175 14.76 -12.04 -25.55
C PRO A 175 13.65 -11.12 -26.05
N PRO A 176 12.46 -11.09 -25.43
CA PRO A 176 11.47 -10.07 -25.72
C PRO A 176 11.93 -8.72 -25.15
N THR A 177 11.78 -7.65 -25.92
CA THR A 177 12.14 -6.27 -25.49
C THR A 177 10.96 -5.30 -25.53
N SER A 178 9.81 -5.78 -25.98
CA SER A 178 8.60 -4.96 -26.16
C SER A 178 7.33 -5.81 -26.05
N PHE A 179 6.20 -5.17 -25.76
CA PHE A 179 4.89 -5.81 -25.87
C PHE A 179 4.63 -6.32 -27.28
N LYS A 180 5.10 -5.59 -28.29
CA LYS A 180 5.00 -6.03 -29.69
C LYS A 180 5.73 -7.36 -29.94
N ASP A 181 6.88 -7.57 -29.31
CA ASP A 181 7.63 -8.82 -29.46
C ASP A 181 6.84 -10.02 -28.94
N LEU A 182 6.13 -9.87 -27.82
CA LEU A 182 5.38 -10.94 -27.18
C LEU A 182 4.27 -11.56 -28.07
N LEU A 183 3.86 -10.88 -29.13
CA LEU A 183 2.90 -11.42 -30.11
C LEU A 183 3.56 -12.37 -31.12
N LYS A 184 4.88 -12.55 -31.10
CA LYS A 184 5.56 -13.46 -32.03
C LYS A 184 5.25 -14.94 -31.71
N PRO A 185 5.05 -15.80 -32.72
CA PRO A 185 4.71 -17.23 -32.51
C PRO A 185 5.75 -18.04 -31.71
N ILE A 186 6.99 -17.52 -31.59
CA ILE A 186 8.07 -18.17 -30.83
C ILE A 186 7.80 -18.20 -29.31
N TYR A 187 6.84 -17.40 -28.80
CA TYR A 187 6.48 -17.34 -27.40
C TYR A 187 5.18 -18.11 -27.06
N LYS A 188 4.80 -19.03 -27.95
CA LYS A 188 3.58 -19.85 -27.75
C LYS A 188 3.62 -20.58 -26.40
N ASN A 189 2.53 -20.47 -25.62
CA ASN A 189 2.37 -21.04 -24.27
C ASN A 189 3.46 -20.63 -23.26
N GLN A 190 3.94 -19.38 -23.30
CA GLN A 190 5.04 -18.95 -22.45
C GLN A 190 4.73 -17.74 -21.55
N ILE A 191 3.68 -16.96 -21.83
CA ILE A 191 3.47 -15.66 -21.22
C ILE A 191 2.35 -15.71 -20.19
N ALA A 192 2.63 -15.25 -18.98
CA ALA A 192 1.65 -15.13 -17.91
C ALA A 192 1.64 -13.72 -17.31
N LEU A 193 0.56 -13.41 -16.57
CA LEU A 193 0.44 -12.27 -15.66
C LEU A 193 0.55 -12.75 -14.22
N ASN A 194 0.95 -11.87 -13.33
CA ASN A 194 0.87 -12.09 -11.89
C ASN A 194 -0.55 -11.75 -11.40
N GLY A 195 -1.49 -12.66 -11.68
CA GLY A 195 -2.87 -12.56 -11.23
C GLY A 195 -3.90 -12.17 -12.30
N ASN A 196 -5.14 -12.03 -11.85
CA ASN A 196 -6.26 -11.57 -12.65
C ASN A 196 -6.34 -10.03 -12.53
N PRO A 197 -6.35 -9.27 -13.63
CA PRO A 197 -6.36 -7.79 -13.58
C PRO A 197 -7.64 -7.19 -12.99
N THR A 198 -8.70 -7.97 -12.80
CA THR A 198 -9.89 -7.53 -12.05
C THR A 198 -9.75 -7.68 -10.54
N GLN A 199 -8.64 -8.25 -10.05
CA GLN A 199 -8.42 -8.58 -8.64
C GLN A 199 -7.01 -8.17 -8.13
N ALA A 200 -6.02 -8.16 -9.04
CA ALA A 200 -4.62 -7.92 -8.72
C ALA A 200 -4.09 -6.64 -9.39
N GLY A 201 -3.55 -5.72 -8.60
CA GLY A 201 -3.01 -4.44 -9.07
C GLY A 201 -1.86 -4.59 -10.07
N ALA A 202 -0.96 -5.55 -9.87
CA ALA A 202 0.13 -5.84 -10.80
C ALA A 202 -0.37 -6.26 -12.20
N ALA A 203 -1.37 -7.14 -12.25
CA ALA A 203 -1.97 -7.56 -13.50
C ALA A 203 -2.76 -6.43 -14.19
N PHE A 204 -3.47 -5.60 -13.41
CA PHE A 204 -4.13 -4.39 -13.91
C PHE A 204 -3.12 -3.41 -14.55
N ALA A 205 -1.99 -3.17 -13.89
CA ALA A 205 -0.90 -2.35 -14.42
C ALA A 205 -0.33 -2.89 -15.74
N ALA A 206 -0.23 -4.21 -15.89
CA ALA A 206 0.20 -4.83 -17.15
C ALA A 206 -0.76 -4.54 -18.31
N VAL A 207 -2.09 -4.45 -18.04
CA VAL A 207 -3.08 -4.05 -19.06
C VAL A 207 -2.91 -2.59 -19.45
N TYR A 208 -2.59 -1.70 -18.51
CA TYR A 208 -2.25 -0.30 -18.83
C TYR A 208 -0.97 -0.20 -19.68
N ALA A 209 0.09 -0.92 -19.30
CA ALA A 209 1.32 -0.93 -20.06
C ALA A 209 1.08 -1.41 -21.50
N ALA A 210 0.32 -2.49 -21.67
CA ALA A 210 -0.09 -2.99 -22.98
C ALA A 210 -0.93 -1.98 -23.75
N ALA A 211 -1.82 -1.22 -23.07
CA ALA A 211 -2.61 -0.16 -23.72
C ALA A 211 -1.69 0.94 -24.28
N LEU A 212 -0.76 1.44 -23.47
CA LEU A 212 0.21 2.47 -23.90
C LEU A 212 1.06 2.00 -25.09
N ALA A 213 1.49 0.71 -25.07
CA ALA A 213 2.24 0.09 -26.17
C ALA A 213 1.43 -0.02 -27.47
N ASN A 214 0.10 0.02 -27.41
CA ASN A 214 -0.79 -0.23 -28.54
C ASN A 214 -1.68 1.00 -28.88
N GLY A 215 -1.20 2.21 -28.61
CA GLY A 215 -1.88 3.47 -28.98
C GLY A 215 -3.02 3.87 -28.06
N GLY A 216 -3.09 3.26 -26.87
CA GLY A 216 -3.97 3.69 -25.79
C GLY A 216 -3.41 4.87 -25.00
N SER A 217 -4.07 5.20 -23.92
CA SER A 217 -3.67 6.28 -22.99
C SER A 217 -4.25 6.00 -21.62
N TYR A 218 -3.93 6.84 -20.62
CA TYR A 218 -4.57 6.75 -19.30
C TYR A 218 -6.10 6.92 -19.35
N SER A 219 -6.64 7.56 -20.37
CA SER A 219 -8.09 7.67 -20.60
C SER A 219 -8.67 6.58 -21.50
N ASN A 220 -7.83 5.69 -22.05
CA ASN A 220 -8.28 4.63 -22.95
C ASN A 220 -7.44 3.36 -22.79
N ILE A 221 -7.88 2.48 -21.90
CA ILE A 221 -7.24 1.18 -21.63
C ILE A 221 -7.66 0.08 -22.62
N ALA A 222 -8.71 0.30 -23.44
CA ALA A 222 -9.27 -0.71 -24.34
C ALA A 222 -8.24 -1.37 -25.30
N PRO A 223 -7.23 -0.64 -25.84
CA PRO A 223 -6.16 -1.28 -26.64
C PRO A 223 -5.37 -2.34 -25.86
N GLY A 224 -5.20 -2.19 -24.55
CA GLY A 224 -4.54 -3.17 -23.70
C GLY A 224 -5.37 -4.46 -23.54
N ILE A 225 -6.68 -4.35 -23.36
CA ILE A 225 -7.58 -5.50 -23.31
C ILE A 225 -7.53 -6.26 -24.65
N LYS A 226 -7.64 -5.52 -25.76
CA LYS A 226 -7.53 -6.10 -27.13
C LYS A 226 -6.17 -6.77 -27.37
N TYR A 227 -5.11 -6.21 -26.81
CA TYR A 227 -3.78 -6.82 -26.90
C TYR A 227 -3.76 -8.20 -26.22
N PHE A 228 -4.30 -8.33 -25.01
CA PHE A 228 -4.36 -9.62 -24.32
C PHE A 228 -5.33 -10.60 -24.96
N GLN A 229 -6.44 -10.14 -25.54
CA GLN A 229 -7.30 -10.98 -26.40
C GLN A 229 -6.51 -11.57 -27.55
N LYS A 230 -5.73 -10.73 -28.25
CA LYS A 230 -4.87 -11.18 -29.35
C LYS A 230 -3.80 -12.16 -28.86
N LEU A 231 -3.14 -11.85 -27.74
CA LEU A 231 -2.12 -12.70 -27.15
C LEU A 231 -2.66 -14.11 -26.80
N SER A 232 -3.92 -14.16 -26.31
CA SER A 232 -4.64 -15.41 -26.05
C SER A 232 -4.99 -16.15 -27.34
N GLN A 233 -5.52 -15.45 -28.35
CA GLN A 233 -5.86 -16.02 -29.67
C GLN A 233 -4.64 -16.61 -30.40
N GLU A 234 -3.48 -15.95 -30.28
CA GLU A 234 -2.20 -16.46 -30.83
C GLU A 234 -1.68 -17.69 -30.06
N GLY A 235 -2.27 -17.98 -28.89
CA GLY A 235 -1.86 -19.07 -28.00
C GLY A 235 -0.56 -18.79 -27.24
N ASN A 236 -0.14 -17.54 -27.12
CA ASN A 236 1.05 -17.12 -26.37
C ASN A 236 0.78 -16.94 -24.89
N PHE A 237 -0.47 -16.55 -24.55
CA PHE A 237 -0.90 -16.32 -23.16
C PHE A 237 -1.25 -17.63 -22.45
N VAL A 238 -0.71 -17.79 -21.23
CA VAL A 238 -1.00 -18.91 -20.34
C VAL A 238 -1.92 -18.40 -19.23
N PRO A 239 -3.15 -18.92 -19.09
CA PRO A 239 -4.13 -18.41 -18.12
C PRO A 239 -3.87 -18.97 -16.71
N VAL A 240 -2.65 -18.83 -16.21
CA VAL A 240 -2.24 -19.19 -14.86
C VAL A 240 -1.66 -17.95 -14.16
N THR A 241 -1.82 -17.86 -12.87
CA THR A 241 -1.15 -16.81 -12.08
C THR A 241 0.35 -17.09 -12.07
N GLY A 242 1.10 -16.20 -12.71
CA GLY A 242 2.56 -16.24 -12.72
C GLY A 242 3.11 -15.86 -11.35
N SER A 243 4.06 -16.64 -10.87
CA SER A 243 4.71 -16.47 -9.57
C SER A 243 6.14 -17.00 -9.63
N GLU A 244 6.92 -16.81 -8.58
CA GLU A 244 8.24 -17.42 -8.45
C GLU A 244 8.18 -18.94 -8.68
N SER A 245 7.24 -19.63 -8.04
CA SER A 245 7.09 -21.10 -8.17
C SER A 245 6.76 -21.55 -9.59
N THR A 246 5.96 -20.79 -10.34
CA THR A 246 5.64 -21.12 -11.74
C THR A 246 6.81 -20.84 -12.69
N VAL A 247 7.66 -19.86 -12.34
CA VAL A 247 8.93 -19.62 -13.03
C VAL A 247 9.92 -20.76 -12.78
N GLU A 248 10.08 -21.18 -11.52
CA GLU A 248 10.98 -22.27 -11.14
C GLU A 248 10.58 -23.60 -11.77
N SER A 249 9.29 -23.92 -11.77
CA SER A 249 8.76 -25.14 -12.42
C SER A 249 8.83 -25.08 -13.96
N GLY A 250 9.11 -23.93 -14.54
CA GLY A 250 9.11 -23.72 -16.00
C GLY A 250 7.72 -23.57 -16.61
N GLN A 251 6.67 -23.44 -15.80
CA GLN A 251 5.30 -23.27 -16.29
C GLN A 251 5.10 -21.90 -16.94
N THR A 252 5.77 -20.86 -16.44
CA THR A 252 5.70 -19.48 -16.95
C THR A 252 7.08 -18.96 -17.32
N PRO A 253 7.65 -19.35 -18.47
CA PRO A 253 8.98 -18.89 -18.88
C PRO A 253 9.09 -17.39 -19.13
N ILE A 254 7.97 -16.71 -19.33
CA ILE A 254 7.87 -15.26 -19.48
C ILE A 254 6.77 -14.75 -18.55
N LEU A 255 7.09 -13.74 -17.74
CA LEU A 255 6.16 -13.14 -16.78
C LEU A 255 6.14 -11.62 -16.97
N ILE A 256 4.95 -11.05 -17.12
CA ILE A 256 4.75 -9.61 -17.09
C ILE A 256 4.38 -9.24 -15.65
N TRP A 257 5.27 -8.54 -14.96
CA TRP A 257 5.15 -8.21 -13.55
C TRP A 257 6.01 -6.99 -13.21
N TRP A 258 6.08 -6.61 -11.94
CA TRP A 258 6.91 -5.50 -11.45
C TRP A 258 8.41 -5.77 -11.62
N ASP A 259 9.16 -4.77 -12.07
CA ASP A 259 10.62 -4.85 -12.23
C ASP A 259 11.32 -5.21 -10.91
N TYR A 260 10.97 -4.53 -9.82
CA TYR A 260 11.60 -4.71 -8.52
C TYR A 260 11.37 -6.10 -7.91
N LEU A 261 10.18 -6.68 -8.06
CA LEU A 261 9.90 -8.02 -7.55
C LEU A 261 10.62 -9.08 -8.37
N GLN A 262 10.65 -8.91 -9.67
CA GLN A 262 11.39 -9.83 -10.54
C GLN A 262 12.89 -9.79 -10.28
N GLU A 263 13.45 -8.61 -9.92
CA GLU A 263 14.88 -8.48 -9.56
C GLU A 263 15.17 -9.00 -8.15
N SER A 264 14.34 -8.66 -7.16
CA SER A 264 14.59 -8.99 -5.75
C SER A 264 14.22 -10.43 -5.38
N GLU A 265 13.18 -11.00 -5.98
CA GLU A 265 12.67 -12.33 -5.63
C GLU A 265 13.10 -13.38 -6.63
N VAL A 266 12.82 -13.16 -7.91
CA VAL A 266 13.01 -14.18 -8.95
C VAL A 266 14.47 -14.26 -9.40
N ALA A 267 15.06 -13.13 -9.81
CA ALA A 267 16.42 -13.14 -10.38
C ALA A 267 17.49 -13.53 -9.35
N GLN A 268 17.31 -13.20 -8.07
CA GLN A 268 18.24 -13.59 -7.01
C GLN A 268 18.26 -15.10 -6.78
N LYS A 269 17.10 -15.75 -6.81
CA LYS A 269 16.96 -17.20 -6.60
C LYS A 269 17.18 -17.99 -7.90
N PHE A 270 16.89 -17.38 -9.04
CA PHE A 270 16.92 -18.00 -10.36
C PHE A 270 17.86 -17.26 -11.33
N PRO A 271 19.17 -17.54 -11.33
CA PRO A 271 20.17 -16.76 -12.10
C PRO A 271 19.94 -16.70 -13.62
N GLY A 272 19.11 -17.59 -14.16
CA GLY A 272 18.67 -17.56 -15.56
C GLY A 272 17.59 -16.55 -15.87
N TRP A 273 16.95 -15.98 -14.85
CA TRP A 273 15.93 -14.95 -15.03
C TRP A 273 16.56 -13.62 -15.44
N LYS A 274 15.92 -12.96 -16.38
CA LYS A 274 16.33 -11.64 -16.86
C LYS A 274 15.09 -10.74 -16.90
N VAL A 275 15.28 -9.49 -16.54
CA VAL A 275 14.21 -8.49 -16.44
C VAL A 275 14.48 -7.38 -17.44
N VAL A 276 13.46 -7.00 -18.19
CA VAL A 276 13.52 -5.94 -19.20
C VAL A 276 12.32 -5.02 -19.01
N ILE A 277 12.57 -3.73 -18.80
CA ILE A 277 11.52 -2.71 -18.94
C ILE A 277 11.26 -2.56 -20.44
N PRO A 278 10.03 -2.78 -20.92
CA PRO A 278 9.73 -2.75 -22.35
C PRO A 278 10.11 -1.43 -23.01
N THR A 279 10.53 -1.49 -24.28
CA THR A 279 10.84 -0.29 -25.07
C THR A 279 9.59 0.48 -25.52
N ASP A 280 8.43 -0.14 -25.40
CA ASP A 280 7.08 0.41 -25.62
C ASP A 280 6.25 0.26 -24.34
N GLY A 281 5.20 1.05 -24.18
CA GLY A 281 4.26 0.90 -23.08
C GLY A 281 4.87 1.12 -21.69
N HIS A 282 5.71 2.13 -21.52
CA HIS A 282 6.27 2.47 -20.22
C HIS A 282 5.15 2.85 -19.25
N TYR A 283 4.90 2.01 -18.28
CA TYR A 283 3.94 2.25 -17.21
C TYR A 283 4.61 1.96 -15.87
N ALA A 284 4.60 2.95 -15.01
CA ALA A 284 4.99 2.81 -13.63
C ALA A 284 3.75 2.98 -12.76
N ALA A 285 3.65 2.17 -11.71
CA ALA A 285 2.62 2.34 -10.69
C ALA A 285 3.20 2.07 -9.32
N TYR A 286 2.50 2.58 -8.34
CA TYR A 286 2.80 2.42 -6.94
C TYR A 286 1.68 1.66 -6.26
N TYR A 287 2.00 1.07 -5.12
CA TYR A 287 1.00 0.59 -4.17
C TYR A 287 0.56 1.75 -3.29
N SER A 288 -0.60 1.60 -2.66
CA SER A 288 -1.18 2.63 -1.81
C SER A 288 -1.41 2.06 -0.42
N GLN A 289 -0.85 2.72 0.57
CA GLN A 289 -1.17 2.50 1.97
C GLN A 289 -2.53 3.10 2.31
N ALA A 290 -3.26 2.41 3.16
CA ALA A 290 -4.52 2.88 3.70
C ALA A 290 -4.78 2.28 5.09
N ILE A 291 -5.48 3.04 5.94
CA ILE A 291 -5.93 2.55 7.24
C ILE A 291 -7.38 2.09 7.12
N SER A 292 -7.69 0.91 7.61
CA SER A 292 -9.07 0.44 7.69
C SER A 292 -9.94 1.37 8.55
N ALA A 293 -11.13 1.74 8.06
CA ALA A 293 -12.09 2.55 8.83
C ALA A 293 -12.54 1.86 10.13
N THR A 294 -12.35 0.55 10.22
CA THR A 294 -12.72 -0.28 11.36
C THR A 294 -11.52 -0.98 12.00
N ALA A 295 -10.32 -0.41 11.82
CA ALA A 295 -9.07 -0.90 12.39
C ALA A 295 -9.23 -1.22 13.89
N PRO A 296 -8.95 -2.45 14.33
CA PRO A 296 -8.98 -2.81 15.76
C PRO A 296 -7.94 -2.05 16.59
N ASP A 297 -6.77 -1.77 15.98
CA ASP A 297 -5.62 -1.14 16.64
C ASP A 297 -5.26 0.19 15.94
N PRO A 298 -6.15 1.21 16.00
CA PRO A 298 -6.09 2.38 15.14
C PRO A 298 -4.91 3.33 15.42
N ALA A 299 -4.32 3.33 16.60
CA ALA A 299 -3.10 4.10 16.87
C ALA A 299 -1.85 3.37 16.32
N ALA A 300 -1.81 2.04 16.41
CA ALA A 300 -0.73 1.23 15.83
C ALA A 300 -0.75 1.34 14.28
N ALA A 301 -1.94 1.35 13.66
CA ALA A 301 -2.11 1.61 12.24
C ALA A 301 -1.48 2.94 11.82
N ARG A 302 -1.78 4.03 12.53
CA ARG A 302 -1.24 5.36 12.24
C ARG A 302 0.28 5.44 12.47
N LEU A 303 0.78 4.74 13.49
CA LEU A 303 2.22 4.68 13.74
C LEU A 303 2.94 3.88 12.65
N TRP A 304 2.31 2.86 12.09
CA TRP A 304 2.82 2.11 10.95
C TRP A 304 2.96 3.03 9.73
N GLU A 305 1.96 3.80 9.40
CA GLU A 305 2.03 4.78 8.31
C GLU A 305 3.19 5.78 8.53
N GLU A 306 3.30 6.39 9.71
CA GLU A 306 4.41 7.30 10.03
C GLU A 306 5.79 6.62 9.90
N TYR A 307 5.87 5.33 10.19
CA TYR A 307 7.11 4.58 10.06
C TYR A 307 7.45 4.31 8.59
N LEU A 308 6.49 3.89 7.78
CA LEU A 308 6.69 3.61 6.36
C LEU A 308 7.16 4.86 5.61
N TYR A 309 6.60 6.03 5.92
CA TYR A 309 6.98 7.31 5.32
C TYR A 309 8.10 8.05 6.07
N SER A 310 8.79 7.39 7.00
CA SER A 310 10.04 7.89 7.55
C SER A 310 11.21 7.61 6.59
N VAL A 311 12.32 8.37 6.74
CA VAL A 311 13.57 8.12 5.99
C VAL A 311 14.00 6.65 6.09
N THR A 312 13.78 6.01 7.25
CA THR A 312 14.12 4.60 7.45
C THR A 312 13.22 3.69 6.62
N GLY A 313 11.90 3.87 6.70
CA GLY A 313 10.93 3.06 5.94
C GLY A 313 11.14 3.17 4.43
N GLN A 314 11.25 4.40 3.93
CA GLN A 314 11.47 4.68 2.51
C GLN A 314 12.78 4.03 1.99
N ASN A 315 13.88 4.10 2.74
CA ASN A 315 15.12 3.43 2.36
C ASN A 315 15.04 1.89 2.47
N LEU A 316 14.20 1.32 3.33
CA LEU A 316 14.01 -0.12 3.40
C LEU A 316 13.34 -0.67 2.14
N TRP A 317 12.36 0.04 1.55
CA TRP A 317 11.82 -0.33 0.24
C TRP A 317 12.88 -0.22 -0.85
N LEU A 318 13.67 0.85 -0.84
CA LEU A 318 14.76 1.04 -1.79
C LEU A 318 15.77 -0.11 -1.74
N GLN A 319 16.08 -0.64 -0.55
CA GLN A 319 16.91 -1.83 -0.36
C GLN A 319 16.25 -3.11 -0.90
N GLY A 320 14.93 -3.14 -1.04
CA GLY A 320 14.16 -4.17 -1.73
C GLY A 320 13.99 -3.93 -3.23
N ALA A 321 14.80 -3.05 -3.82
CA ALA A 321 14.76 -2.65 -5.24
C ALA A 321 13.47 -1.91 -5.65
N ALA A 322 12.53 -1.64 -4.74
CA ALA A 322 11.34 -0.86 -5.00
C ALA A 322 11.63 0.65 -4.87
N ARG A 323 11.04 1.45 -5.75
CA ARG A 323 11.20 2.92 -5.72
C ARG A 323 10.24 3.52 -4.72
N PRO A 324 10.71 4.08 -3.58
CA PRO A 324 9.82 4.74 -2.64
C PRO A 324 9.24 6.03 -3.25
N ILE A 325 8.03 6.39 -2.85
CA ILE A 325 7.33 7.57 -3.38
C ILE A 325 8.08 8.88 -3.06
N GLU A 326 8.81 8.91 -1.95
CA GLU A 326 9.60 10.06 -1.53
C GLU A 326 11.06 10.02 -2.02
N LEU A 327 11.40 9.18 -3.01
CA LEU A 327 12.78 9.02 -3.49
C LEU A 327 13.42 10.36 -3.89
N ALA A 328 12.67 11.23 -4.58
CA ALA A 328 13.18 12.54 -4.97
C ALA A 328 13.55 13.42 -3.76
N SER A 329 12.76 13.37 -2.70
CA SER A 329 13.02 14.08 -1.44
C SER A 329 14.21 13.47 -0.68
N LEU A 330 14.32 12.14 -0.65
CA LEU A 330 15.49 11.47 -0.05
C LEU A 330 16.79 11.88 -0.73
N ILE A 331 16.81 11.92 -2.07
CA ILE A 331 17.97 12.37 -2.86
C ILE A 331 18.27 13.84 -2.58
N LYS A 332 17.27 14.71 -2.68
CA LYS A 332 17.41 16.15 -2.42
C LYS A 332 17.96 16.47 -1.04
N ASN A 333 17.50 15.73 -0.04
CA ASN A 333 17.90 15.93 1.37
C ASN A 333 19.18 15.17 1.75
N GLY A 334 19.76 14.38 0.83
CA GLY A 334 20.98 13.60 1.07
C GLY A 334 20.79 12.43 2.04
N THR A 335 19.56 11.96 2.23
CA THR A 335 19.19 10.88 3.15
C THR A 335 18.90 9.55 2.46
N VAL A 336 19.08 9.50 1.13
CA VAL A 336 18.92 8.28 0.33
C VAL A 336 20.03 7.27 0.62
N ASP A 337 19.68 5.98 0.67
CA ASP A 337 20.67 4.90 0.61
C ASP A 337 21.28 4.85 -0.79
N LYS A 338 22.45 5.48 -0.94
CA LYS A 338 23.14 5.61 -2.24
C LYS A 338 23.49 4.28 -2.89
N LYS A 339 23.74 3.25 -2.09
CA LYS A 339 24.06 1.92 -2.62
C LYS A 339 22.82 1.28 -3.21
N ALA A 340 21.70 1.36 -2.52
CA ALA A 340 20.43 0.82 -2.99
C ALA A 340 19.92 1.60 -4.20
N ASP A 341 20.00 2.94 -4.19
CA ASP A 341 19.62 3.80 -5.31
C ASP A 341 20.42 3.48 -6.59
N ALA A 342 21.74 3.31 -6.46
CA ALA A 342 22.60 2.95 -7.59
C ALA A 342 22.37 1.52 -8.13
N ALA A 343 21.72 0.66 -7.37
CA ALA A 343 21.39 -0.72 -7.76
C ALA A 343 20.05 -0.84 -8.49
N LEU A 344 19.22 0.21 -8.48
CA LEU A 344 17.94 0.18 -9.18
C LEU A 344 18.12 -0.05 -10.70
N PRO A 345 17.22 -0.81 -11.34
CA PRO A 345 17.15 -0.85 -12.79
C PRO A 345 17.04 0.55 -13.39
N LEU A 346 17.69 0.76 -14.55
CA LEU A 346 17.62 2.05 -15.24
C LEU A 346 16.17 2.35 -15.62
N ALA A 347 15.63 3.40 -15.03
CA ALA A 347 14.30 3.86 -15.34
C ALA A 347 14.24 4.46 -16.77
N PRO A 348 13.13 4.33 -17.50
CA PRO A 348 12.91 5.07 -18.73
C PRO A 348 13.07 6.58 -18.49
N LYS A 349 13.58 7.27 -19.51
CA LYS A 349 13.74 8.73 -19.42
C LYS A 349 12.39 9.42 -19.35
N GLY A 350 12.28 10.40 -18.48
CA GLY A 350 11.09 11.21 -18.28
C GLY A 350 10.55 11.13 -16.85
N ALA A 351 9.65 12.02 -16.51
CA ALA A 351 8.93 11.96 -15.24
C ALA A 351 7.92 10.81 -15.26
N ILE A 352 7.81 10.11 -14.14
CA ILE A 352 6.71 9.17 -13.92
C ILE A 352 5.42 10.00 -13.86
N THR A 353 4.43 9.60 -14.65
CA THR A 353 3.09 10.18 -14.63
C THR A 353 2.10 9.10 -14.22
N PHE A 354 1.09 9.49 -13.46
CA PHE A 354 0.06 8.60 -12.96
C PHE A 354 -1.29 8.95 -13.58
N PRO A 355 -2.19 7.96 -13.82
CA PRO A 355 -3.55 8.26 -14.17
C PRO A 355 -4.24 9.02 -13.02
N THR A 356 -5.18 9.88 -13.34
CA THR A 356 -6.07 10.48 -12.34
C THR A 356 -7.03 9.43 -11.78
N THR A 357 -7.60 9.68 -10.59
CA THR A 357 -8.65 8.82 -9.99
C THR A 357 -9.76 8.49 -10.99
N ALA A 358 -10.28 9.49 -11.71
CA ALA A 358 -11.35 9.28 -12.70
C ALA A 358 -10.89 8.37 -13.86
N GLN A 359 -9.64 8.50 -14.31
CA GLN A 359 -9.07 7.64 -15.37
C GLN A 359 -8.91 6.20 -14.86
N THR A 360 -8.43 6.03 -13.63
CA THR A 360 -8.26 4.71 -13.01
C THR A 360 -9.61 4.01 -12.85
N THR A 361 -10.62 4.68 -12.28
CA THR A 361 -11.97 4.11 -12.13
C THR A 361 -12.61 3.73 -13.47
N ALA A 362 -12.44 4.59 -14.50
CA ALA A 362 -12.94 4.27 -15.84
C ALA A 362 -12.21 3.05 -16.43
N ALA A 363 -10.92 2.90 -16.19
CA ALA A 363 -10.12 1.78 -16.65
C ALA A 363 -10.48 0.48 -15.93
N GLU A 364 -10.71 0.51 -14.60
CA GLU A 364 -11.19 -0.65 -13.84
C GLU A 364 -12.52 -1.18 -14.38
N ASN A 365 -13.48 -0.27 -14.61
CA ASN A 365 -14.77 -0.64 -15.20
C ASN A 365 -14.59 -1.28 -16.58
N ALA A 366 -13.71 -0.73 -17.42
CA ALA A 366 -13.43 -1.29 -18.73
C ALA A 366 -12.77 -2.68 -18.66
N VAL A 367 -11.82 -2.87 -17.75
CA VAL A 367 -11.14 -4.15 -17.52
C VAL A 367 -12.12 -5.17 -16.96
N SER A 368 -12.94 -4.82 -15.97
CA SER A 368 -13.96 -5.70 -15.39
C SER A 368 -14.93 -6.23 -16.46
N GLN A 369 -15.34 -5.37 -17.41
CA GLN A 369 -16.25 -5.74 -18.49
C GLN A 369 -15.54 -6.53 -19.62
N GLY A 370 -14.31 -6.17 -19.94
CA GLY A 370 -13.60 -6.69 -21.11
C GLY A 370 -12.75 -7.93 -20.85
N TRP A 371 -12.23 -8.10 -19.63
CA TRP A 371 -11.31 -9.19 -19.30
C TRP A 371 -11.88 -10.60 -19.43
N PRO A 372 -13.18 -10.88 -19.11
CA PRO A 372 -13.73 -12.22 -19.34
C PRO A 372 -13.55 -12.76 -20.75
N SER A 373 -13.45 -11.90 -21.75
CA SER A 373 -13.22 -12.30 -23.16
C SER A 373 -11.74 -12.62 -23.49
N VAL A 374 -10.82 -12.39 -22.56
CA VAL A 374 -9.40 -12.77 -22.68
C VAL A 374 -9.17 -14.19 -22.16
N ALA A 375 -9.84 -14.54 -21.05
CA ALA A 375 -9.66 -15.80 -20.32
C ALA A 375 -10.61 -16.91 -20.76
N GLY A 376 -11.55 -16.61 -21.67
CA GLY A 376 -12.58 -17.51 -22.18
C GLY A 376 -12.11 -18.53 -23.22
#